data_805c492ad62f10cc53493c2ffa847da7
#
_entry.id   805c492ad62f10cc53493c2ffa847da7
#
_cell.length_a   1.000
_cell.length_b   1.000
_cell.length_c   1.000
_cell.angle_alpha   90.00
_cell.angle_beta   90.00
_cell.angle_gamma   90.00
#
_symmetry.space_group_name_H-M   'P 1'
#
loop_
_entity.id
_entity.type
_entity.pdbx_description
1 polymer ?
#
loop_
_entity_poly.entity_id
_entity_poly.type
_entity_poly.pdbx_seq_one_letter_code
_entity_poly.pdbx_strand_id
1 'polypeptide(L)'
;MSKVLKVQNLEAQKGEKVQGMLYVHEQPAYKHEVPMTLVNGVGDGPTLLINGGEHGSEYMGPAGALKLIDMIDPKDINGQVIIVPMVNTLAFEYRWMHGNPIDYRDMTGLYRYEEVPKGGSGAPKHSIQLALAFKKACIQQADYRLNLHGGDIEEDLLVSTMYGRSGVDVAREDLNLELCRAFGWKYIRESIRKPRPGAPAPSGPITVGTEAGGSGRCTMKLADEVLRGCLNVMKQLKMMEGEPEIPPKAYTYHPYHTHSSHGGMFISKVIAGDLITKGDFLGEIRQLNGKVVEEIIAPTDGIIHMVTSPSMWEGDVTYEIGKDQTEID
;
A
#
# COMPACT_ATOMS: atom_id res chain seq x y z
N MET A 1 -31.79 -4.15 15.63
CA MET A 1 -31.48 -2.77 15.19
C MET A 1 -30.45 -2.89 14.09
N SER A 2 -30.63 -2.21 12.95
CA SER A 2 -29.63 -2.22 11.88
C SER A 2 -28.33 -1.59 12.39
N LYS A 3 -27.19 -2.24 12.12
CA LYS A 3 -25.86 -1.76 12.55
C LYS A 3 -25.55 -0.47 11.79
N VAL A 4 -25.37 0.65 12.51
CA VAL A 4 -24.93 1.94 11.94
C VAL A 4 -23.42 1.87 11.74
N LEU A 5 -22.91 2.27 10.58
CA LEU A 5 -21.48 2.49 10.39
C LEU A 5 -21.13 3.89 10.88
N LYS A 6 -20.30 3.96 11.91
CA LYS A 6 -19.91 5.23 12.53
C LYS A 6 -18.39 5.35 12.62
N VAL A 7 -17.86 6.45 12.11
CA VAL A 7 -16.47 6.85 12.24
C VAL A 7 -16.42 8.28 12.76
N GLN A 8 -16.00 8.46 14.00
CA GLN A 8 -16.07 9.73 14.71
C GLN A 8 -17.49 10.34 14.69
N ASN A 9 -17.67 11.49 14.05
CA ASN A 9 -18.96 12.18 13.95
C ASN A 9 -19.73 11.86 12.65
N LEU A 10 -19.15 11.07 11.75
CA LEU A 10 -19.79 10.66 10.51
C LEU A 10 -20.53 9.34 10.72
N GLU A 11 -21.78 9.29 10.31
CA GLU A 11 -22.64 8.12 10.45
C GLU A 11 -23.34 7.82 9.11
N ALA A 12 -23.33 6.55 8.71
CA ALA A 12 -24.11 6.04 7.58
C ALA A 12 -25.10 5.01 8.10
N GLN A 13 -26.40 5.23 7.84
CA GLN A 13 -27.44 4.26 8.12
C GLN A 13 -27.40 3.13 7.09
N LYS A 14 -28.07 2.00 7.38
CA LYS A 14 -28.14 0.86 6.47
C LYS A 14 -28.70 1.30 5.10
N GLY A 15 -27.98 1.01 4.04
CA GLY A 15 -28.29 1.40 2.66
C GLY A 15 -27.83 2.84 2.31
N GLU A 16 -26.98 3.45 3.10
CA GLU A 16 -26.48 4.81 2.84
C GLU A 16 -25.00 4.85 2.47
N LYS A 17 -24.65 5.81 1.61
CA LYS A 17 -23.28 6.26 1.33
C LYS A 17 -23.16 7.72 1.78
N VAL A 18 -22.22 8.00 2.68
CA VAL A 18 -22.02 9.33 3.28
C VAL A 18 -20.56 9.73 3.14
N GLN A 19 -20.33 10.96 2.69
CA GLN A 19 -19.00 11.56 2.59
C GLN A 19 -18.78 12.58 3.69
N GLY A 20 -17.55 12.64 4.20
CA GLY A 20 -17.19 13.59 5.25
C GLY A 20 -15.70 13.59 5.52
N MET A 21 -15.34 14.08 6.69
CA MET A 21 -13.95 14.29 7.07
C MET A 21 -13.61 13.49 8.34
N LEU A 22 -12.49 12.82 8.35
CA LEU A 22 -11.84 12.27 9.53
C LEU A 22 -11.03 13.39 10.19
N TYR A 23 -11.41 13.79 11.38
CA TYR A 23 -10.63 14.76 12.17
C TYR A 23 -9.36 14.10 12.72
N VAL A 24 -8.23 14.76 12.52
CA VAL A 24 -6.92 14.31 13.00
C VAL A 24 -6.48 15.07 14.23
N HIS A 25 -6.29 16.37 14.11
CA HIS A 25 -5.91 17.25 15.20
C HIS A 25 -6.09 18.73 14.84
N GLU A 26 -6.05 19.58 15.82
CA GLU A 26 -6.06 21.03 15.65
C GLU A 26 -4.64 21.57 15.47
N GLN A 27 -4.49 22.45 14.49
CA GLN A 27 -3.28 23.23 14.26
C GLN A 27 -3.51 24.69 14.64
N PRO A 28 -2.48 25.53 14.80
CA PRO A 28 -2.66 26.93 15.24
C PRO A 28 -3.63 27.75 14.39
N ALA A 29 -3.78 27.43 13.12
CA ALA A 29 -4.61 28.21 12.18
C ALA A 29 -5.77 27.42 11.57
N TYR A 30 -5.77 26.08 11.62
CA TYR A 30 -6.79 25.24 11.01
C TYR A 30 -6.87 23.84 11.67
N LYS A 31 -7.92 23.11 11.36
CA LYS A 31 -8.06 21.70 11.71
C LYS A 31 -7.49 20.84 10.58
N HIS A 32 -6.64 19.87 10.92
CA HIS A 32 -6.23 18.86 9.96
C HIS A 32 -7.30 17.77 9.89
N GLU A 33 -7.80 17.56 8.70
CA GLU A 33 -8.88 16.62 8.41
C GLU A 33 -8.55 15.85 7.12
N VAL A 34 -9.02 14.60 7.04
CA VAL A 34 -8.76 13.69 5.91
C VAL A 34 -10.10 13.29 5.29
N PRO A 35 -10.29 13.43 3.97
CA PRO A 35 -11.52 13.03 3.30
C PRO A 35 -11.78 11.53 3.43
N MET A 36 -13.02 11.15 3.73
CA MET A 36 -13.45 9.75 3.76
C MET A 36 -14.87 9.56 3.27
N THR A 37 -15.16 8.33 2.83
CA THR A 37 -16.51 7.89 2.46
C THR A 37 -16.86 6.65 3.27
N LEU A 38 -18.06 6.66 3.86
CA LEU A 38 -18.67 5.51 4.52
C LEU A 38 -19.75 4.94 3.62
N VAL A 39 -19.73 3.62 3.40
CA VAL A 39 -20.78 2.89 2.69
C VAL A 39 -21.31 1.82 3.63
N ASN A 40 -22.53 1.96 4.09
CA ASN A 40 -23.20 0.97 4.91
C ASN A 40 -24.19 0.21 4.05
N GLY A 41 -23.82 -0.99 3.63
CA GLY A 41 -24.59 -1.82 2.75
C GLY A 41 -25.89 -2.35 3.35
N VAL A 42 -26.68 -3.05 2.53
CA VAL A 42 -27.98 -3.60 2.94
C VAL A 42 -27.87 -4.96 3.64
N GLY A 43 -26.75 -5.66 3.53
CA GLY A 43 -26.50 -6.94 4.21
C GLY A 43 -25.64 -6.78 5.48
N ASP A 44 -25.44 -7.88 6.20
CA ASP A 44 -24.73 -7.91 7.49
C ASP A 44 -23.32 -8.55 7.36
N GLY A 45 -22.65 -8.31 6.23
CA GLY A 45 -21.30 -8.78 5.93
C GLY A 45 -20.19 -8.07 6.72
N PRO A 46 -18.92 -8.32 6.37
CA PRO A 46 -17.78 -7.75 7.09
C PRO A 46 -17.59 -6.24 6.84
N THR A 47 -16.68 -5.65 7.60
CA THR A 47 -16.21 -4.28 7.40
C THR A 47 -14.88 -4.30 6.65
N LEU A 48 -14.84 -3.68 5.47
CA LEU A 48 -13.65 -3.52 4.64
C LEU A 48 -13.17 -2.08 4.69
N LEU A 49 -11.92 -1.88 5.08
CA LEU A 49 -11.22 -0.60 4.92
C LEU A 49 -10.44 -0.60 3.60
N ILE A 50 -10.65 0.41 2.77
CA ILE A 50 -9.87 0.67 1.56
C ILE A 50 -9.20 2.02 1.73
N ASN A 51 -7.87 2.03 1.80
CA ASN A 51 -7.13 3.27 1.93
C ASN A 51 -5.93 3.30 0.98
N GLY A 52 -5.58 4.52 0.55
CA GLY A 52 -4.36 4.81 -0.20
C GLY A 52 -3.68 6.06 0.35
N GLY A 53 -2.53 6.40 -0.23
CA GLY A 53 -1.84 7.64 0.05
C GLY A 53 -1.32 7.77 1.48
N GLU A 54 -0.81 6.71 2.08
CA GLU A 54 0.04 6.79 3.26
C GLU A 54 1.35 7.50 2.91
N HIS A 55 1.84 7.24 1.70
CA HIS A 55 2.88 8.04 1.03
C HIS A 55 2.23 8.97 0.00
N GLY A 56 2.66 10.22 -0.02
CA GLY A 56 1.94 11.29 -0.73
C GLY A 56 2.07 11.26 -2.24
N SER A 57 3.08 10.59 -2.78
CA SER A 57 3.37 10.51 -4.21
C SER A 57 3.02 9.17 -4.87
N GLU A 58 2.38 8.26 -4.14
CA GLU A 58 1.83 7.01 -4.65
C GLU A 58 0.41 7.23 -5.17
N TYR A 59 0.26 7.57 -6.45
CA TYR A 59 -1.00 8.11 -6.97
C TYR A 59 -2.01 7.07 -7.43
N MET A 60 -1.59 5.84 -7.77
CA MET A 60 -2.46 4.86 -8.43
C MET A 60 -3.50 4.25 -7.49
N GLY A 61 -3.09 3.93 -6.25
CA GLY A 61 -4.00 3.45 -5.22
C GLY A 61 -5.12 4.46 -4.91
N PRO A 62 -4.79 5.72 -4.59
CA PRO A 62 -5.75 6.80 -4.45
C PRO A 62 -6.68 6.97 -5.65
N ALA A 63 -6.16 6.95 -6.88
CA ALA A 63 -6.97 7.09 -8.08
C ALA A 63 -7.99 5.97 -8.24
N GLY A 64 -7.61 4.71 -7.98
CA GLY A 64 -8.54 3.58 -7.99
C GLY A 64 -9.61 3.69 -6.90
N ALA A 65 -9.23 4.13 -5.69
CA ALA A 65 -10.16 4.34 -4.59
C ALA A 65 -11.18 5.46 -4.89
N LEU A 66 -10.76 6.56 -5.54
CA LEU A 66 -11.66 7.63 -5.98
C LEU A 66 -12.69 7.12 -7.01
N LYS A 67 -12.27 6.29 -7.96
CA LYS A 67 -13.19 5.67 -8.94
C LYS A 67 -14.18 4.73 -8.25
N LEU A 68 -13.76 4.00 -7.22
CA LEU A 68 -14.66 3.17 -6.43
C LEU A 68 -15.70 4.02 -5.69
N ILE A 69 -15.32 5.15 -5.09
CA ILE A 69 -16.25 6.06 -4.42
C ILE A 69 -17.35 6.55 -5.38
N ASP A 70 -17.00 6.82 -6.62
CA ASP A 70 -17.94 7.29 -7.63
C ASP A 70 -18.99 6.22 -7.95
N MET A 71 -18.58 4.98 -8.14
CA MET A 71 -19.45 3.91 -8.65
C MET A 71 -20.18 3.08 -7.58
N ILE A 72 -19.68 2.99 -6.34
CA ILE A 72 -20.22 2.07 -5.33
C ILE A 72 -21.62 2.49 -4.89
N ASP A 73 -22.61 1.58 -5.02
CA ASP A 73 -23.96 1.76 -4.50
C ASP A 73 -24.13 0.90 -3.24
N PRO A 74 -24.54 1.46 -2.08
CA PRO A 74 -24.76 0.69 -0.87
C PRO A 74 -25.80 -0.42 -1.01
N LYS A 75 -26.71 -0.33 -2.00
CA LYS A 75 -27.71 -1.38 -2.26
C LYS A 75 -27.11 -2.69 -2.76
N ASP A 76 -25.93 -2.60 -3.40
CA ASP A 76 -25.23 -3.76 -3.95
C ASP A 76 -24.22 -4.35 -2.95
N ILE A 77 -24.13 -3.78 -1.73
CA ILE A 77 -23.12 -4.15 -0.76
C ILE A 77 -23.72 -4.96 0.40
N ASN A 78 -23.06 -6.09 0.68
CA ASN A 78 -23.27 -6.90 1.88
C ASN A 78 -22.13 -6.61 2.87
N GLY A 79 -22.42 -5.83 3.91
CA GLY A 79 -21.43 -5.37 4.89
C GLY A 79 -21.16 -3.88 4.83
N GLN A 80 -19.99 -3.47 5.28
CA GLN A 80 -19.62 -2.07 5.44
C GLN A 80 -18.28 -1.77 4.75
N VAL A 81 -18.16 -0.59 4.11
CA VAL A 81 -16.91 -0.15 3.48
C VAL A 81 -16.55 1.24 3.98
N ILE A 82 -15.31 1.38 4.47
CA ILE A 82 -14.69 2.65 4.82
C ILE A 82 -13.65 2.95 3.74
N ILE A 83 -13.76 4.07 3.04
CA ILE A 83 -12.83 4.45 1.98
C ILE A 83 -12.14 5.75 2.35
N VAL A 84 -10.81 5.71 2.43
CA VAL A 84 -9.94 6.87 2.69
C VAL A 84 -8.92 6.93 1.55
N PRO A 85 -9.23 7.64 0.46
CA PRO A 85 -8.41 7.58 -0.75
C PRO A 85 -7.01 8.17 -0.58
N MET A 86 -6.84 9.14 0.31
CA MET A 86 -5.57 9.80 0.59
C MET A 86 -5.46 10.07 2.09
N VAL A 87 -4.69 9.23 2.80
CA VAL A 87 -4.52 9.37 4.25
C VAL A 87 -3.60 10.53 4.59
N ASN A 88 -2.47 10.67 3.90
CA ASN A 88 -1.48 11.72 4.14
C ASN A 88 -1.66 12.88 3.15
N THR A 89 -2.75 13.64 3.31
CA THR A 89 -3.12 14.74 2.41
C THR A 89 -2.02 15.79 2.27
N LEU A 90 -1.30 16.12 3.34
CA LEU A 90 -0.22 17.09 3.27
C LEU A 90 0.96 16.59 2.45
N ALA A 91 1.34 15.32 2.57
CA ALA A 91 2.38 14.75 1.72
C ALA A 91 1.97 14.80 0.24
N PHE A 92 0.69 14.53 -0.08
CA PHE A 92 0.15 14.65 -1.43
C PHE A 92 0.20 16.10 -1.96
N GLU A 93 -0.28 17.06 -1.18
CA GLU A 93 -0.30 18.47 -1.56
C GLU A 93 1.10 19.03 -1.85
N TYR A 94 2.08 18.63 -1.01
CA TYR A 94 3.48 19.06 -1.16
C TYR A 94 4.30 18.14 -2.09
N ARG A 95 3.69 17.08 -2.68
CA ARG A 95 4.37 16.09 -3.52
C ARG A 95 5.56 15.45 -2.80
N TRP A 96 5.38 15.20 -1.51
CA TRP A 96 6.40 14.59 -0.67
C TRP A 96 6.31 13.07 -0.75
N MET A 97 7.44 12.38 -0.86
CA MET A 97 7.48 10.93 -1.02
C MET A 97 7.03 10.17 0.23
N HIS A 98 7.95 9.58 0.97
CA HIS A 98 7.64 8.68 2.07
C HIS A 98 7.23 9.35 3.38
N GLY A 99 7.58 10.57 3.62
CA GLY A 99 7.33 11.23 4.89
C GLY A 99 6.15 12.19 4.87
N ASN A 100 6.12 13.03 5.89
CA ASN A 100 5.23 14.16 5.95
C ASN A 100 6.06 15.45 5.96
N PRO A 101 5.71 16.49 5.21
CA PRO A 101 6.50 17.71 5.10
C PRO A 101 6.63 18.48 6.43
N ILE A 102 5.80 18.19 7.43
CA ILE A 102 5.85 18.87 8.75
C ILE A 102 6.91 18.26 9.67
N ASP A 103 7.04 16.93 9.70
CA ASP A 103 7.90 16.25 10.67
C ASP A 103 8.81 15.18 10.07
N TYR A 104 8.80 15.05 8.75
CA TYR A 104 9.64 14.15 7.94
C TYR A 104 9.53 12.67 8.34
N ARG A 105 8.38 12.26 8.93
CA ARG A 105 8.17 10.89 9.38
C ARG A 105 7.29 10.12 8.43
N ASP A 106 7.72 8.91 8.15
CA ASP A 106 6.91 7.92 7.46
C ASP A 106 5.82 7.38 8.40
N MET A 107 4.58 7.30 7.90
CA MET A 107 3.44 6.80 8.64
C MET A 107 3.47 5.30 8.91
N THR A 108 4.05 4.50 8.02
CA THR A 108 3.95 3.03 8.04
C THR A 108 4.46 2.42 9.34
N GLY A 109 5.53 2.97 9.90
CA GLY A 109 6.07 2.55 11.18
C GLY A 109 5.37 3.11 12.42
N LEU A 110 4.41 4.03 12.26
CA LEU A 110 3.83 4.78 13.39
C LEU A 110 2.57 4.15 13.97
N TYR A 111 1.96 3.19 13.31
CA TYR A 111 0.80 2.46 13.84
C TYR A 111 1.09 1.65 15.12
N ARG A 112 2.37 1.45 15.46
CA ARG A 112 2.79 0.83 16.73
C ARG A 112 2.51 1.69 17.97
N TYR A 113 2.32 3.00 17.79
CA TYR A 113 2.00 3.89 18.91
C TYR A 113 0.55 3.70 19.37
N GLU A 114 0.32 3.81 20.68
CA GLU A 114 -1.02 3.81 21.30
C GLU A 114 -1.44 5.22 21.73
N GLU A 115 -0.48 6.10 21.98
CA GLU A 115 -0.68 7.50 22.30
C GLU A 115 0.42 8.38 21.72
N VAL A 116 0.15 9.68 21.63
CA VAL A 116 1.17 10.65 21.24
C VAL A 116 2.17 10.76 22.40
N PRO A 117 3.48 10.53 22.18
CA PRO A 117 4.49 10.63 23.24
C PRO A 117 4.47 12.00 23.93
N LYS A 118 4.43 12.00 25.26
CA LYS A 118 4.50 13.21 26.09
C LYS A 118 5.94 13.67 26.20
N GLY A 119 6.16 15.01 26.22
CA GLY A 119 7.49 15.61 26.42
C GLY A 119 8.27 15.84 25.12
N GLY A 120 9.37 16.57 25.24
CA GLY A 120 10.22 17.04 24.14
C GLY A 120 9.69 18.35 23.56
N SER A 121 10.47 19.43 23.74
CA SER A 121 10.22 20.71 23.07
C SER A 121 10.56 20.57 21.60
N GLY A 122 9.65 20.96 20.71
CA GLY A 122 9.93 21.33 19.34
C GLY A 122 9.81 20.27 18.25
N ALA A 123 9.58 18.99 18.54
CA ALA A 123 9.31 18.04 17.45
C ALA A 123 7.81 18.01 17.12
N PRO A 124 7.41 18.40 15.91
CA PRO A 124 6.07 18.15 15.42
C PRO A 124 5.74 16.67 15.57
N LYS A 125 4.54 16.37 16.02
CA LYS A 125 4.08 14.98 16.20
C LYS A 125 2.93 14.69 15.24
N HIS A 126 2.91 15.42 14.14
CA HIS A 126 1.83 15.41 13.16
C HIS A 126 1.59 14.01 12.62
N SER A 127 2.61 13.34 12.12
CA SER A 127 2.49 12.00 11.56
C SER A 127 2.05 10.95 12.59
N ILE A 128 2.48 11.08 13.87
CA ILE A 128 1.99 10.20 14.93
C ILE A 128 0.50 10.46 15.22
N GLN A 129 0.09 11.73 15.26
CA GLN A 129 -1.33 12.10 15.46
C GLN A 129 -2.20 11.58 14.31
N LEU A 130 -1.74 11.74 13.06
CA LEU A 130 -2.41 11.23 11.87
C LEU A 130 -2.53 9.70 11.92
N ALA A 131 -1.42 8.99 12.18
CA ALA A 131 -1.43 7.54 12.28
C ALA A 131 -2.35 7.03 13.41
N LEU A 132 -2.36 7.68 14.56
CA LEU A 132 -3.24 7.32 15.68
C LEU A 132 -4.71 7.59 15.40
N ALA A 133 -5.03 8.76 14.81
CA ALA A 133 -6.41 9.10 14.45
C ALA A 133 -6.96 8.09 13.42
N PHE A 134 -6.19 7.80 12.37
CA PHE A 134 -6.56 6.84 11.34
C PHE A 134 -6.66 5.41 11.89
N LYS A 135 -5.67 4.95 12.70
CA LYS A 135 -5.70 3.64 13.35
C LYS A 135 -6.97 3.45 14.16
N LYS A 136 -7.26 4.39 15.08
CA LYS A 136 -8.39 4.29 16.01
C LYS A 136 -9.75 4.40 15.31
N ALA A 137 -9.83 5.28 14.33
CA ALA A 137 -11.09 5.56 13.65
C ALA A 137 -11.42 4.55 12.55
N CYS A 138 -10.43 4.04 11.80
CA CYS A 138 -10.66 3.22 10.62
C CYS A 138 -10.09 1.80 10.77
N ILE A 139 -8.77 1.65 11.07
CA ILE A 139 -8.12 0.32 11.05
C ILE A 139 -8.72 -0.61 12.11
N GLN A 140 -8.99 -0.11 13.32
CA GLN A 140 -9.51 -0.94 14.43
C GLN A 140 -10.96 -1.37 14.26
N GLN A 141 -11.69 -0.78 13.31
CA GLN A 141 -13.08 -1.16 13.02
C GLN A 141 -13.19 -2.17 11.88
N ALA A 142 -12.10 -2.40 11.12
CA ALA A 142 -12.11 -3.22 9.94
C ALA A 142 -11.78 -4.69 10.24
N ASP A 143 -12.48 -5.60 9.57
CA ASP A 143 -12.14 -7.02 9.51
C ASP A 143 -11.07 -7.28 8.45
N TYR A 144 -11.15 -6.54 7.33
CA TYR A 144 -10.22 -6.61 6.19
C TYR A 144 -9.76 -5.21 5.78
N ARG A 145 -8.57 -5.14 5.20
CA ARG A 145 -7.99 -3.89 4.73
C ARG A 145 -7.32 -4.07 3.37
N LEU A 146 -7.63 -3.20 2.43
CA LEU A 146 -6.84 -2.96 1.24
C LEU A 146 -6.00 -1.71 1.47
N ASN A 147 -4.69 -1.89 1.61
CA ASN A 147 -3.72 -0.81 1.75
C ASN A 147 -3.05 -0.56 0.40
N LEU A 148 -3.56 0.44 -0.31
CA LEU A 148 -3.23 0.70 -1.70
C LEU A 148 -1.97 1.57 -1.79
N HIS A 149 -0.81 0.92 -1.86
CA HIS A 149 0.49 1.49 -2.14
C HIS A 149 0.81 1.49 -3.64
N GLY A 150 1.93 2.09 -3.98
CA GLY A 150 2.53 2.11 -5.31
C GLY A 150 3.94 2.68 -5.25
N GLY A 151 4.59 2.81 -6.40
CA GLY A 151 5.89 3.47 -6.47
C GLY A 151 5.76 4.98 -6.30
N ASP A 152 6.74 5.55 -5.62
CA ASP A 152 6.93 6.98 -5.49
C ASP A 152 7.38 7.64 -6.81
N ILE A 153 7.64 8.95 -6.78
CA ILE A 153 8.05 9.74 -7.95
C ILE A 153 9.30 9.17 -8.62
N GLU A 154 10.22 8.63 -7.84
CA GLU A 154 11.51 8.13 -8.29
C GLU A 154 11.61 6.61 -8.36
N GLU A 155 10.51 5.90 -8.22
CA GLU A 155 10.46 4.43 -8.29
C GLU A 155 9.66 3.99 -9.51
N ASP A 156 10.14 2.96 -10.19
CA ASP A 156 9.38 2.23 -11.21
C ASP A 156 9.09 0.83 -10.64
N LEU A 157 7.80 0.53 -10.41
CA LEU A 157 7.36 -0.71 -9.77
C LEU A 157 6.53 -1.58 -10.70
N LEU A 158 6.82 -2.87 -10.68
CA LEU A 158 5.95 -3.90 -11.22
C LEU A 158 4.69 -4.01 -10.36
N VAL A 159 3.51 -4.00 -10.98
CA VAL A 159 2.25 -4.17 -10.25
C VAL A 159 2.21 -5.51 -9.53
N SER A 160 1.98 -5.47 -8.23
CA SER A 160 1.90 -6.66 -7.38
C SER A 160 1.02 -6.42 -6.17
N THR A 161 0.45 -7.50 -5.62
CA THR A 161 -0.04 -7.51 -4.25
C THR A 161 1.05 -8.01 -3.31
N MET A 162 0.90 -7.73 -2.02
CA MET A 162 1.87 -8.18 -1.03
C MET A 162 1.22 -8.67 0.26
N TYR A 163 1.85 -9.66 0.89
CA TYR A 163 1.48 -10.15 2.20
C TYR A 163 2.70 -10.57 3.03
N GLY A 164 2.49 -10.67 4.34
CA GLY A 164 3.50 -11.15 5.26
C GLY A 164 3.21 -12.56 5.73
N ARG A 165 4.23 -13.43 5.73
CA ARG A 165 4.17 -14.79 6.26
C ARG A 165 5.13 -14.95 7.44
N SER A 166 4.62 -15.49 8.55
CA SER A 166 5.41 -15.71 9.77
C SER A 166 5.28 -17.14 10.29
N GLY A 167 4.26 -17.87 9.86
CA GLY A 167 3.91 -19.20 10.37
C GLY A 167 3.26 -19.19 11.76
N VAL A 168 2.87 -18.02 12.28
CA VAL A 168 2.21 -17.89 13.59
C VAL A 168 0.72 -18.16 13.51
N ASP A 169 0.07 -17.67 12.47
CA ASP A 169 -1.35 -17.86 12.21
C ASP A 169 -1.54 -18.25 10.74
N VAL A 170 -1.32 -19.53 10.45
CA VAL A 170 -1.31 -20.06 9.08
C VAL A 170 -2.64 -19.84 8.39
N ALA A 171 -3.77 -20.06 9.07
CA ALA A 171 -5.09 -19.90 8.47
C ALA A 171 -5.33 -18.44 8.04
N ARG A 172 -4.88 -17.48 8.85
CA ARG A 172 -4.95 -16.05 8.51
C ARG A 172 -4.02 -15.69 7.36
N GLU A 173 -2.83 -16.28 7.31
CA GLU A 173 -1.85 -16.06 6.26
C GLU A 173 -2.33 -16.65 4.92
N ASP A 174 -2.94 -17.84 4.94
CA ASP A 174 -3.53 -18.48 3.75
C ASP A 174 -4.70 -17.66 3.21
N LEU A 175 -5.60 -17.17 4.08
CA LEU A 175 -6.67 -16.28 3.66
C LEU A 175 -6.13 -14.96 3.09
N ASN A 176 -5.03 -14.43 3.64
CA ASN A 176 -4.40 -13.23 3.09
C ASN A 176 -3.84 -13.47 1.68
N LEU A 177 -3.18 -14.61 1.45
CA LEU A 177 -2.71 -15.01 0.12
C LEU A 177 -3.88 -15.16 -0.87
N GLU A 178 -4.97 -15.79 -0.44
CA GLU A 178 -6.20 -15.93 -1.24
C GLU A 178 -6.74 -14.55 -1.65
N LEU A 179 -6.81 -13.59 -0.73
CA LEU A 179 -7.24 -12.22 -1.04
C LEU A 179 -6.26 -11.47 -1.95
N CYS A 180 -4.94 -11.68 -1.80
CA CYS A 180 -3.93 -11.15 -2.71
C CYS A 180 -4.15 -11.68 -4.13
N ARG A 181 -4.41 -12.97 -4.27
CA ARG A 181 -4.73 -13.59 -5.56
C ARG A 181 -6.04 -13.06 -6.13
N ALA A 182 -7.08 -12.94 -5.29
CA ALA A 182 -8.38 -12.43 -5.70
C ALA A 182 -8.30 -10.98 -6.23
N PHE A 183 -7.36 -10.16 -5.76
CA PHE A 183 -7.15 -8.81 -6.29
C PHE A 183 -6.93 -8.82 -7.81
N GLY A 184 -6.33 -9.88 -8.36
CA GLY A 184 -6.30 -10.16 -9.78
C GLY A 184 -5.04 -9.70 -10.51
N TRP A 185 -3.97 -9.39 -9.80
CA TRP A 185 -2.65 -9.19 -10.40
C TRP A 185 -1.85 -10.49 -10.44
N LYS A 186 -0.94 -10.56 -11.42
CA LYS A 186 -0.15 -11.77 -11.69
C LYS A 186 0.90 -12.05 -10.62
N TYR A 187 1.45 -11.02 -9.99
CA TYR A 187 2.58 -11.15 -9.07
C TYR A 187 2.17 -10.82 -7.65
N ILE A 188 2.65 -11.63 -6.71
CA ILE A 188 2.38 -11.52 -5.28
C ILE A 188 3.70 -11.55 -4.52
N ARG A 189 4.05 -10.45 -3.88
CA ARG A 189 5.26 -10.31 -3.08
C ARG A 189 5.05 -10.97 -1.73
N GLU A 190 5.83 -12.01 -1.44
CA GLU A 190 5.82 -12.68 -0.15
C GLU A 190 6.96 -12.17 0.75
N SER A 191 6.60 -11.59 1.89
CA SER A 191 7.56 -11.15 2.90
C SER A 191 7.61 -12.13 4.06
N ILE A 192 8.66 -12.93 4.15
CA ILE A 192 8.84 -13.86 5.26
C ILE A 192 9.35 -13.10 6.48
N ARG A 193 8.57 -13.13 7.56
CA ARG A 193 8.89 -12.48 8.83
C ARG A 193 9.16 -13.52 9.88
N LYS A 194 10.35 -13.52 10.47
CA LYS A 194 10.62 -14.35 11.66
C LYS A 194 9.91 -13.73 12.87
N PRO A 195 8.97 -14.43 13.51
CA PRO A 195 8.32 -13.92 14.69
C PRO A 195 9.34 -13.77 15.83
N ARG A 196 9.21 -12.73 16.61
CA ARG A 196 9.98 -12.61 17.85
C ARG A 196 9.47 -13.65 18.85
N PRO A 197 10.34 -14.36 19.60
CA PRO A 197 9.89 -15.26 20.64
C PRO A 197 8.92 -14.55 21.60
N GLY A 198 7.74 -15.15 21.85
CA GLY A 198 6.70 -14.56 22.69
C GLY A 198 5.90 -13.43 22.07
N ALA A 199 6.05 -13.14 20.78
CA ALA A 199 5.20 -12.19 20.10
C ALA A 199 3.74 -12.69 20.08
N PRO A 200 2.76 -11.82 20.38
CA PRO A 200 1.35 -12.19 20.26
C PRO A 200 1.00 -12.49 18.79
N ALA A 201 -0.06 -13.28 18.60
CA ALA A 201 -0.62 -13.49 17.26
C ALA A 201 -0.98 -12.13 16.61
N PRO A 202 -0.87 -12.01 15.29
CA PRO A 202 -1.25 -10.79 14.59
C PRO A 202 -2.69 -10.40 14.91
N SER A 203 -2.90 -9.15 15.29
CA SER A 203 -4.23 -8.58 15.59
C SER A 203 -4.59 -7.51 14.55
N GLY A 204 -5.88 -7.14 14.47
CA GLY A 204 -6.39 -6.16 13.52
C GLY A 204 -6.80 -6.81 12.19
N PRO A 205 -7.11 -6.02 11.14
CA PRO A 205 -7.63 -6.53 9.88
C PRO A 205 -6.63 -7.42 9.13
N ILE A 206 -7.14 -8.38 8.35
CA ILE A 206 -6.33 -9.06 7.33
C ILE A 206 -6.05 -8.02 6.24
N THR A 207 -4.76 -7.76 5.97
CA THR A 207 -4.36 -6.65 5.11
C THR A 207 -3.71 -7.16 3.83
N VAL A 208 -4.32 -6.85 2.70
CA VAL A 208 -3.70 -6.95 1.37
C VAL A 208 -3.02 -5.61 1.10
N GLY A 209 -1.72 -5.62 0.91
CA GLY A 209 -0.99 -4.49 0.38
C GLY A 209 -0.94 -4.55 -1.15
N THR A 210 -0.78 -3.42 -1.81
CA THR A 210 -0.55 -3.34 -3.25
C THR A 210 0.68 -2.51 -3.56
N GLU A 211 1.30 -2.78 -4.71
CA GLU A 211 2.27 -1.88 -5.33
C GLU A 211 1.82 -1.60 -6.77
N ALA A 212 1.59 -0.35 -7.11
CA ALA A 212 0.97 0.01 -8.38
C ALA A 212 1.68 1.17 -9.06
N GLY A 213 2.50 0.88 -10.05
CA GLY A 213 3.15 1.91 -10.88
C GLY A 213 4.24 2.66 -10.15
N GLY A 214 4.40 3.95 -10.46
CA GLY A 214 5.45 4.80 -9.92
C GLY A 214 5.83 5.92 -10.88
N SER A 215 7.05 6.44 -10.78
CA SER A 215 7.61 7.48 -11.64
C SER A 215 6.75 8.76 -11.68
N GLY A 216 6.02 9.04 -10.60
CA GLY A 216 5.13 10.20 -10.49
C GLY A 216 3.95 10.19 -11.46
N ARG A 217 3.57 9.03 -12.01
CA ARG A 217 2.50 8.92 -13.01
C ARG A 217 1.17 8.51 -12.38
N CYS A 218 0.09 9.04 -12.96
CA CYS A 218 -1.28 8.64 -12.65
C CYS A 218 -2.01 8.38 -13.97
N THR A 219 -2.33 7.11 -14.27
CA THR A 219 -2.95 6.71 -15.54
C THR A 219 -4.32 6.09 -15.33
N MET A 220 -5.27 6.39 -16.23
CA MET A 220 -6.61 5.81 -16.20
C MET A 220 -6.58 4.29 -16.22
N LYS A 221 -5.74 3.70 -17.08
CA LYS A 221 -5.62 2.24 -17.23
C LYS A 221 -5.29 1.57 -15.88
N LEU A 222 -4.25 2.05 -15.19
CA LEU A 222 -3.82 1.43 -13.95
C LEU A 222 -4.79 1.74 -12.78
N ALA A 223 -5.41 2.93 -12.77
CA ALA A 223 -6.48 3.23 -11.84
C ALA A 223 -7.69 2.30 -12.01
N ASP A 224 -8.04 1.92 -13.26
CA ASP A 224 -9.08 0.93 -13.55
C ASP A 224 -8.70 -0.48 -13.10
N GLU A 225 -7.42 -0.84 -13.19
CA GLU A 225 -6.91 -2.11 -12.66
C GLU A 225 -6.99 -2.16 -11.12
N VAL A 226 -6.64 -1.08 -10.43
CA VAL A 226 -6.81 -0.96 -8.96
C VAL A 226 -8.28 -1.04 -8.56
N LEU A 227 -9.17 -0.31 -9.25
CA LEU A 227 -10.61 -0.39 -9.05
C LEU A 227 -11.11 -1.83 -9.19
N ARG A 228 -10.75 -2.51 -10.29
CA ARG A 228 -11.12 -3.91 -10.51
C ARG A 228 -10.62 -4.81 -9.38
N GLY A 229 -9.38 -4.60 -8.91
CA GLY A 229 -8.82 -5.34 -7.78
C GLY A 229 -9.62 -5.14 -6.50
N CYS A 230 -10.04 -3.91 -6.18
CA CYS A 230 -10.93 -3.64 -5.05
C CYS A 230 -12.26 -4.40 -5.17
N LEU A 231 -12.90 -4.34 -6.35
CA LEU A 231 -14.16 -5.06 -6.61
C LEU A 231 -13.99 -6.57 -6.51
N ASN A 232 -12.88 -7.11 -7.01
CA ASN A 232 -12.58 -8.53 -6.93
C ASN A 232 -12.43 -9.00 -5.48
N VAL A 233 -11.73 -8.26 -4.62
CA VAL A 233 -11.64 -8.59 -3.19
C VAL A 233 -13.01 -8.50 -2.52
N MET A 234 -13.84 -7.51 -2.87
CA MET A 234 -15.21 -7.43 -2.34
C MET A 234 -16.06 -8.63 -2.77
N LYS A 235 -15.93 -9.11 -4.02
CA LYS A 235 -16.59 -10.33 -4.48
C LYS A 235 -16.08 -11.58 -3.76
N GLN A 236 -14.76 -11.71 -3.56
CA GLN A 236 -14.16 -12.81 -2.80
C GLN A 236 -14.66 -12.86 -1.35
N LEU A 237 -14.80 -11.71 -0.73
CA LEU A 237 -15.37 -11.58 0.62
C LEU A 237 -16.91 -11.71 0.66
N LYS A 238 -17.56 -11.97 -0.48
CA LYS A 238 -19.04 -12.04 -0.62
C LYS A 238 -19.74 -10.75 -0.16
N MET A 239 -19.04 -9.63 -0.32
CA MET A 239 -19.59 -8.28 -0.05
C MET A 239 -20.35 -7.72 -1.25
N MET A 240 -20.20 -8.30 -2.43
CA MET A 240 -20.98 -8.01 -3.64
C MET A 240 -21.18 -9.30 -4.44
N GLU A 241 -22.18 -9.28 -5.32
CA GLU A 241 -22.46 -10.40 -6.22
C GLU A 241 -21.37 -10.59 -7.29
N GLY A 242 -21.23 -11.81 -7.76
CA GLY A 242 -20.29 -12.21 -8.81
C GLY A 242 -19.03 -12.88 -8.26
N GLU A 243 -18.19 -13.32 -9.19
CA GLU A 243 -16.89 -13.95 -8.87
C GLU A 243 -15.75 -13.01 -9.27
N PRO A 244 -14.60 -13.06 -8.56
CA PRO A 244 -13.44 -12.25 -8.92
C PRO A 244 -12.88 -12.65 -10.29
N GLU A 245 -12.47 -11.65 -11.07
CA GLU A 245 -11.77 -11.84 -12.33
C GLU A 245 -10.27 -11.96 -12.05
N ILE A 246 -9.77 -13.19 -11.95
CA ILE A 246 -8.36 -13.47 -11.63
C ILE A 246 -7.63 -14.01 -12.87
N PRO A 247 -6.32 -13.76 -12.99
CA PRO A 247 -5.53 -14.34 -14.07
C PRO A 247 -5.43 -15.87 -13.90
N PRO A 248 -5.28 -16.63 -15.00
CA PRO A 248 -5.20 -18.08 -14.95
C PRO A 248 -3.97 -18.58 -14.19
N LYS A 249 -2.95 -17.75 -14.07
CA LYS A 249 -1.71 -18.04 -13.35
C LYS A 249 -1.30 -16.83 -12.53
N ALA A 250 -0.92 -17.06 -11.27
CA ALA A 250 -0.28 -16.09 -10.42
C ALA A 250 1.06 -16.67 -9.88
N TYR A 251 1.93 -15.78 -9.45
CA TYR A 251 3.26 -16.16 -8.96
C TYR A 251 3.55 -15.45 -7.66
N THR A 252 3.88 -16.21 -6.62
CA THR A 252 4.54 -15.64 -5.45
C THR A 252 6.04 -15.50 -5.73
N TYR A 253 6.66 -14.50 -5.11
CA TYR A 253 8.10 -14.31 -5.19
C TYR A 253 8.64 -13.70 -3.89
N HIS A 254 9.94 -13.89 -3.66
CA HIS A 254 10.65 -13.29 -2.55
C HIS A 254 11.47 -12.09 -3.01
N PRO A 255 11.40 -10.94 -2.31
CA PRO A 255 12.20 -9.78 -2.67
C PRO A 255 13.69 -10.01 -2.35
N TYR A 256 14.54 -9.62 -3.29
CA TYR A 256 15.99 -9.57 -3.14
C TYR A 256 16.48 -8.18 -3.56
N HIS A 257 17.15 -7.49 -2.66
CA HIS A 257 17.67 -6.15 -2.95
C HIS A 257 19.14 -6.20 -3.37
N THR A 258 19.46 -5.46 -4.43
CA THR A 258 20.83 -5.10 -4.78
C THR A 258 21.14 -3.71 -4.23
N HIS A 259 22.37 -3.51 -3.79
CA HIS A 259 22.81 -2.26 -3.19
C HIS A 259 24.00 -1.69 -3.93
N SER A 260 24.06 -0.37 -4.05
CA SER A 260 25.18 0.34 -4.61
C SER A 260 26.41 0.26 -3.70
N SER A 261 27.59 0.09 -4.27
CA SER A 261 28.86 0.20 -3.58
C SER A 261 29.47 1.60 -3.69
N HIS A 262 28.86 2.48 -4.51
CA HIS A 262 29.35 3.82 -4.78
C HIS A 262 28.20 4.82 -4.90
N GLY A 263 28.45 6.05 -4.52
CA GLY A 263 27.55 7.16 -4.81
C GLY A 263 27.70 7.68 -6.24
N GLY A 264 26.60 8.15 -6.83
CA GLY A 264 26.62 8.72 -8.18
C GLY A 264 25.24 8.76 -8.83
N MET A 265 25.24 8.91 -10.15
CA MET A 265 24.03 8.79 -10.96
C MET A 265 23.86 7.34 -11.41
N PHE A 266 22.79 6.72 -10.98
CA PHE A 266 22.39 5.39 -11.40
C PHE A 266 21.66 5.47 -12.73
N ILE A 267 22.12 4.66 -13.69
CA ILE A 267 21.55 4.55 -15.03
C ILE A 267 21.16 3.11 -15.25
N SER A 268 19.87 2.83 -15.16
CA SER A 268 19.34 1.48 -15.37
C SER A 268 19.25 1.15 -16.86
N LYS A 269 19.60 -0.09 -17.21
CA LYS A 269 19.37 -0.68 -18.53
C LYS A 269 18.04 -1.39 -18.62
N VAL A 270 17.48 -1.79 -17.49
CA VAL A 270 16.26 -2.58 -17.38
C VAL A 270 15.15 -1.76 -16.72
N ILE A 271 13.92 -2.18 -16.89
CA ILE A 271 12.72 -1.56 -16.29
C ILE A 271 11.97 -2.58 -15.42
N ALA A 272 11.04 -2.11 -14.60
CA ALA A 272 10.17 -2.99 -13.83
C ALA A 272 9.37 -3.93 -14.76
N GLY A 273 9.38 -5.22 -14.44
CA GLY A 273 8.77 -6.29 -15.24
C GLY A 273 9.72 -7.04 -16.17
N ASP A 274 10.96 -6.58 -16.36
CA ASP A 274 11.95 -7.32 -17.15
C ASP A 274 12.37 -8.61 -16.44
N LEU A 275 12.41 -9.70 -17.20
CA LEU A 275 13.00 -10.97 -16.76
C LEU A 275 14.50 -10.90 -16.93
N ILE A 276 15.24 -11.33 -15.92
CA ILE A 276 16.69 -11.30 -15.89
C ILE A 276 17.27 -12.67 -15.55
N THR A 277 18.46 -12.94 -16.05
CA THR A 277 19.25 -14.12 -15.71
C THR A 277 20.51 -13.71 -14.94
N LYS A 278 20.95 -14.54 -14.02
CA LYS A 278 22.19 -14.31 -13.27
C LYS A 278 23.37 -14.05 -14.23
N GLY A 279 24.06 -12.94 -14.02
CA GLY A 279 25.16 -12.48 -14.86
C GLY A 279 24.77 -11.40 -15.88
N ASP A 280 23.47 -11.09 -16.06
CA ASP A 280 23.06 -10.02 -16.94
C ASP A 280 23.52 -8.65 -16.41
N PHE A 281 23.96 -7.78 -17.32
CA PHE A 281 24.24 -6.39 -17.01
C PHE A 281 22.93 -5.61 -16.85
N LEU A 282 22.69 -5.06 -15.66
CA LEU A 282 21.46 -4.37 -15.30
C LEU A 282 21.57 -2.84 -15.40
N GLY A 283 22.75 -2.29 -15.23
CA GLY A 283 22.96 -0.84 -15.24
C GLY A 283 24.31 -0.44 -14.67
N GLU A 284 24.53 0.84 -14.54
CA GLU A 284 25.80 1.39 -14.06
C GLU A 284 25.61 2.59 -13.15
N ILE A 285 26.59 2.87 -12.30
CA ILE A 285 26.66 4.10 -11.52
C ILE A 285 27.82 4.94 -12.07
N ARG A 286 27.51 6.22 -12.37
CA ARG A 286 28.51 7.19 -12.82
C ARG A 286 28.66 8.31 -11.81
N GLN A 287 29.89 8.70 -11.55
CA GLN A 287 30.16 10.00 -10.92
C GLN A 287 29.75 11.14 -11.84
N LEU A 288 29.45 12.32 -11.29
CA LEU A 288 29.00 13.47 -12.07
C LEU A 288 30.09 14.05 -13.01
N ASN A 289 31.32 13.58 -12.94
CA ASN A 289 32.39 13.84 -13.91
C ASN A 289 32.37 12.87 -15.12
N GLY A 290 31.39 11.95 -15.19
CA GLY A 290 31.19 10.98 -16.26
C GLY A 290 31.90 9.65 -16.09
N LYS A 291 32.72 9.45 -15.05
CA LYS A 291 33.42 8.18 -14.79
C LYS A 291 32.44 7.11 -14.31
N VAL A 292 32.43 5.94 -14.97
CA VAL A 292 31.75 4.74 -14.45
C VAL A 292 32.53 4.25 -13.24
N VAL A 293 31.85 4.11 -12.11
CA VAL A 293 32.45 3.64 -10.85
C VAL A 293 31.92 2.28 -10.43
N GLU A 294 30.75 1.87 -10.98
CA GLU A 294 30.16 0.56 -10.71
C GLU A 294 29.35 0.07 -11.90
N GLU A 295 29.48 -1.20 -12.22
CA GLU A 295 28.57 -1.94 -13.11
C GLU A 295 27.74 -2.89 -12.26
N ILE A 296 26.41 -2.85 -12.43
CA ILE A 296 25.47 -3.66 -11.66
C ILE A 296 25.14 -4.89 -12.47
N ILE A 297 25.48 -6.06 -11.93
CA ILE A 297 25.28 -7.37 -12.56
C ILE A 297 24.21 -8.14 -11.76
N ALA A 298 23.31 -8.82 -12.46
CA ALA A 298 22.29 -9.65 -11.85
C ALA A 298 22.90 -10.75 -10.97
N PRO A 299 22.64 -10.76 -9.65
CA PRO A 299 23.18 -11.78 -8.75
C PRO A 299 22.40 -13.10 -8.82
N THR A 300 21.19 -13.09 -9.38
CA THR A 300 20.26 -14.21 -9.47
C THR A 300 19.36 -14.07 -10.68
N ASP A 301 18.72 -15.15 -11.08
CA ASP A 301 17.58 -15.11 -12.00
C ASP A 301 16.38 -14.48 -11.28
N GLY A 302 15.46 -13.84 -12.03
CA GLY A 302 14.24 -13.26 -11.46
C GLY A 302 13.55 -12.29 -12.39
N ILE A 303 12.67 -11.49 -11.79
CA ILE A 303 11.98 -10.37 -12.44
C ILE A 303 12.35 -9.07 -11.73
N ILE A 304 12.62 -8.02 -12.47
CA ILE A 304 12.81 -6.70 -11.86
C ILE A 304 11.47 -6.24 -11.29
N HIS A 305 11.38 -6.19 -9.97
CA HIS A 305 10.20 -5.69 -9.28
C HIS A 305 10.24 -4.18 -9.12
N MET A 306 11.40 -3.63 -8.77
CA MET A 306 11.59 -2.20 -8.55
C MET A 306 12.92 -1.73 -9.15
N VAL A 307 12.87 -0.60 -9.83
CA VAL A 307 14.02 0.24 -10.15
C VAL A 307 13.90 1.51 -9.32
N THR A 308 14.94 1.85 -8.57
CA THR A 308 14.90 2.97 -7.62
C THR A 308 15.41 4.28 -8.23
N SER A 309 15.54 5.30 -7.37
CA SER A 309 16.01 6.64 -7.69
C SER A 309 17.34 6.65 -8.48
N PRO A 310 17.47 7.55 -9.47
CA PRO A 310 18.75 7.76 -10.15
C PRO A 310 19.81 8.44 -9.29
N SER A 311 19.45 9.05 -8.14
CA SER A 311 20.39 9.66 -7.21
C SER A 311 20.80 8.64 -6.15
N MET A 312 22.03 8.11 -6.21
CA MET A 312 22.52 7.06 -5.33
C MET A 312 23.53 7.57 -4.31
N TRP A 313 23.34 7.11 -3.09
CA TRP A 313 24.41 7.10 -2.07
C TRP A 313 24.99 5.69 -1.98
N GLU A 314 26.18 5.56 -1.47
CA GLU A 314 26.75 4.23 -1.14
C GLU A 314 25.83 3.50 -0.15
N GLY A 315 25.43 2.29 -0.50
CA GLY A 315 24.53 1.45 0.28
C GLY A 315 23.06 1.55 -0.08
N ASP A 316 22.65 2.49 -0.95
CA ASP A 316 21.28 2.58 -1.40
C ASP A 316 20.86 1.34 -2.21
N VAL A 317 19.56 1.03 -2.18
CA VAL A 317 18.98 -0.02 -3.02
C VAL A 317 18.97 0.47 -4.47
N THR A 318 19.45 -0.37 -5.40
CA THR A 318 19.38 -0.10 -6.85
C THR A 318 18.20 -0.82 -7.49
N TYR A 319 18.01 -2.10 -7.15
CA TYR A 319 16.89 -2.91 -7.63
C TYR A 319 16.29 -3.74 -6.52
N GLU A 320 14.98 -3.94 -6.55
CA GLU A 320 14.35 -5.11 -5.95
C GLU A 320 14.11 -6.14 -7.06
N ILE A 321 14.61 -7.35 -6.87
CA ILE A 321 14.45 -8.49 -7.78
C ILE A 321 13.50 -9.48 -7.12
N GLY A 322 12.42 -9.84 -7.80
CA GLY A 322 11.54 -10.94 -7.42
C GLY A 322 12.16 -12.27 -7.82
N LYS A 323 12.75 -12.97 -6.84
CA LYS A 323 13.37 -14.29 -7.04
C LYS A 323 12.50 -15.43 -6.51
N ASP A 324 12.92 -16.66 -6.78
CA ASP A 324 12.26 -17.88 -6.28
C ASP A 324 10.75 -17.90 -6.62
N GLN A 325 10.42 -17.55 -7.88
CA GLN A 325 9.04 -17.48 -8.32
C GLN A 325 8.37 -18.85 -8.23
N THR A 326 7.23 -18.92 -7.53
CA THR A 326 6.41 -20.12 -7.41
C THR A 326 5.04 -19.85 -8.01
N GLU A 327 4.67 -20.67 -9.02
CA GLU A 327 3.31 -20.62 -9.61
C GLU A 327 2.31 -21.13 -8.58
N ILE A 328 1.21 -20.40 -8.44
CA ILE A 328 0.06 -20.76 -7.59
C ILE A 328 -1.21 -20.78 -8.42
N ASP A 329 -2.06 -21.77 -8.16
CA ASP A 329 -3.34 -21.98 -8.85
C ASP A 329 -4.43 -20.99 -8.40
#